data_40cf2f80afa5dedaf731514360c3dbb6
#
_entry.id   40cf2f80afa5dedaf731514360c3dbb6
#
_cell.length_a   1.000
_cell.length_b   1.000
_cell.length_c   1.000
_cell.angle_alpha   90.00
_cell.angle_beta   90.00
_cell.angle_gamma   90.00
#
_symmetry.space_group_name_H-M   'P 1'
#
loop_
_entity.id
_entity.type
_entity.pdbx_description
1 polymer ?
#
loop_
_entity_poly.entity_id
_entity_poly.type
_entity_poly.pdbx_seq_one_letter_code
_entity_poly.pdbx_strand_id
1 'polypeptide(L)'
;MFPFEAPPLALIVDPSHILPPGIEKHLARPHRALRKRIPQVEICFCFVQLQRGYSVEEFAFWLLNTAPGAKKSRPWNLLVTVDLVSEQLNLTSGYALEPFLIHEAWEASLQELAACLGDGQWSEGLAGFLRDCRGLLASACRAARKDARAHQSTQSGVLRISEDSQVVRDPDLRPRISLEQSKHQHSGEEPVTTGP
;
A
#
# COMPACT_ATOMS: atom_id res chain seq x y z
N MET A 1 17.13 -8.55 10.14
CA MET A 1 17.42 -7.17 9.71
C MET A 1 18.58 -7.27 8.71
N PHE A 2 18.44 -6.67 7.53
CA PHE A 2 19.46 -6.76 6.48
C PHE A 2 20.67 -5.90 6.86
N PRO A 3 21.91 -6.37 6.61
CA PRO A 3 23.14 -5.73 7.11
C PRO A 3 23.64 -4.57 6.22
N PHE A 4 22.82 -4.05 5.33
CA PHE A 4 23.14 -2.97 4.39
C PHE A 4 22.06 -1.90 4.39
N GLU A 5 22.40 -0.71 3.91
CA GLU A 5 21.46 0.39 3.78
C GLU A 5 20.48 0.14 2.64
N ALA A 6 19.20 0.49 2.87
CA ALA A 6 18.18 0.39 1.83
C ALA A 6 18.44 1.43 0.74
N PRO A 7 18.49 1.04 -0.54
CA PRO A 7 18.57 1.99 -1.64
C PRO A 7 17.28 2.83 -1.74
N PRO A 8 17.36 4.04 -2.32
CA PRO A 8 16.16 4.81 -2.61
C PRO A 8 15.29 4.09 -3.64
N LEU A 9 13.96 4.11 -3.44
CA LEU A 9 13.03 3.54 -4.41
C LEU A 9 12.99 4.42 -5.67
N ALA A 10 13.28 3.82 -6.80
CA ALA A 10 13.18 4.40 -8.14
C ALA A 10 12.38 3.43 -9.02
N LEU A 11 12.07 3.82 -10.26
CA LEU A 11 11.41 2.90 -11.21
C LEU A 11 12.19 1.58 -11.34
N ILE A 12 13.52 1.67 -11.34
CA ILE A 12 14.44 0.52 -11.34
C ILE A 12 15.43 0.70 -10.20
N VAL A 13 15.59 -0.34 -9.42
CA VAL A 13 16.64 -0.50 -8.41
C VAL A 13 17.42 -1.76 -8.78
N ASP A 14 18.61 -1.58 -9.32
CA ASP A 14 19.49 -2.65 -9.80
C ASP A 14 20.93 -2.39 -9.33
N PRO A 15 21.22 -2.63 -8.04
CA PRO A 15 22.53 -2.38 -7.47
C PRO A 15 23.64 -3.25 -8.05
N SER A 16 23.30 -4.38 -8.60
CA SER A 16 24.26 -5.34 -9.18
C SER A 16 24.43 -5.22 -10.69
N HIS A 17 23.77 -4.22 -11.31
CA HIS A 17 23.83 -3.98 -12.77
C HIS A 17 23.50 -5.22 -13.63
N ILE A 18 22.45 -5.92 -13.24
CA ILE A 18 21.99 -7.16 -13.86
C ILE A 18 21.23 -6.88 -15.16
N LEU A 19 20.50 -5.78 -15.19
CA LEU A 19 19.64 -5.44 -16.30
C LEU A 19 20.42 -5.05 -17.55
N PRO A 20 19.91 -5.41 -18.75
CA PRO A 20 20.48 -4.95 -20.00
C PRO A 20 20.49 -3.42 -20.09
N PRO A 21 21.55 -2.83 -20.67
CA PRO A 21 21.65 -1.38 -20.82
C PRO A 21 20.51 -0.81 -21.66
N GLY A 22 19.97 0.31 -21.25
CA GLY A 22 18.91 1.02 -21.98
C GLY A 22 17.49 0.59 -21.70
N ILE A 23 17.27 -0.37 -20.80
CA ILE A 23 15.94 -0.85 -20.43
C ILE A 23 15.02 0.29 -19.93
N GLU A 24 15.57 1.26 -19.21
CA GLU A 24 14.83 2.42 -18.71
C GLU A 24 14.13 3.22 -19.82
N LYS A 25 14.77 3.30 -21.01
CA LYS A 25 14.19 3.99 -22.17
C LYS A 25 12.91 3.30 -22.66
N HIS A 26 12.89 1.97 -22.62
CA HIS A 26 11.71 1.19 -23.00
C HIS A 26 10.57 1.35 -21.99
N LEU A 27 10.88 1.53 -20.70
CA LEU A 27 9.90 1.70 -19.64
C LEU A 27 9.36 3.14 -19.54
N ALA A 28 10.07 4.13 -20.07
CA ALA A 28 9.71 5.55 -19.92
C ALA A 28 8.28 5.87 -20.40
N ARG A 29 7.86 5.32 -21.54
CA ARG A 29 6.52 5.55 -22.11
C ARG A 29 5.41 4.88 -21.30
N PRO A 30 5.44 3.56 -21.00
CA PRO A 30 4.41 2.92 -20.19
C PRO A 30 4.37 3.47 -18.76
N HIS A 31 5.50 3.77 -18.13
CA HIS A 31 5.56 4.40 -16.82
C HIS A 31 4.90 5.79 -16.81
N ARG A 32 5.21 6.64 -17.77
CA ARG A 32 4.55 7.96 -17.91
C ARG A 32 3.04 7.82 -18.11
N ALA A 33 2.60 6.84 -18.89
CA ALA A 33 1.18 6.59 -19.12
C ALA A 33 0.46 6.12 -17.84
N LEU A 34 1.11 5.31 -17.01
CA LEU A 34 0.60 4.93 -15.69
C LEU A 34 0.49 6.15 -14.77
N ARG A 35 1.56 6.90 -14.58
CA ARG A 35 1.58 8.10 -13.72
C ARG A 35 0.58 9.17 -14.15
N LYS A 36 0.38 9.35 -15.45
CA LYS A 36 -0.68 10.26 -15.96
C LYS A 36 -2.07 9.81 -15.55
N ARG A 37 -2.30 8.50 -15.44
CA ARG A 37 -3.61 7.93 -15.12
C ARG A 37 -3.85 7.84 -13.61
N ILE A 38 -2.82 7.49 -12.85
CA ILE A 38 -2.87 7.25 -11.40
C ILE A 38 -1.61 7.89 -10.77
N PRO A 39 -1.60 9.21 -10.59
CA PRO A 39 -0.39 9.96 -10.23
C PRO A 39 0.14 9.67 -8.82
N GLN A 40 -0.68 9.14 -7.93
CA GLN A 40 -0.29 8.79 -6.56
C GLN A 40 0.46 7.46 -6.47
N VAL A 41 0.35 6.58 -7.46
CA VAL A 41 1.01 5.27 -7.44
C VAL A 41 2.41 5.36 -8.00
N GLU A 42 3.37 4.89 -7.23
CA GLU A 42 4.76 4.73 -7.64
C GLU A 42 5.08 3.23 -7.77
N ILE A 43 5.58 2.83 -8.93
CA ILE A 43 6.04 1.45 -9.16
C ILE A 43 7.56 1.42 -9.15
N CYS A 44 8.10 0.43 -8.44
CA CYS A 44 9.51 0.14 -8.36
C CYS A 44 9.77 -1.33 -8.74
N PHE A 45 10.72 -1.58 -9.61
CA PHE A 45 11.29 -2.90 -9.88
C PHE A 45 12.64 -3.00 -9.22
N CYS A 46 12.81 -3.95 -8.31
CA CYS A 46 14.05 -4.19 -7.60
C CYS A 46 14.64 -5.54 -8.00
N PHE A 47 15.84 -5.53 -8.56
CA PHE A 47 16.57 -6.73 -8.97
C PHE A 47 17.70 -6.98 -7.99
N VAL A 48 17.71 -8.16 -7.38
CA VAL A 48 18.66 -8.52 -6.34
C VAL A 48 19.24 -9.92 -6.55
N GLN A 49 20.33 -10.17 -5.87
CA GLN A 49 20.93 -11.49 -5.69
C GLN A 49 21.06 -11.74 -4.19
N LEU A 50 20.01 -12.31 -3.60
CA LEU A 50 19.98 -12.56 -2.17
C LEU A 50 20.88 -13.73 -1.80
N GLN A 51 21.58 -13.61 -0.68
CA GLN A 51 22.34 -14.71 -0.12
C GLN A 51 21.40 -15.80 0.41
N ARG A 52 21.88 -17.04 0.44
CA ARG A 52 21.10 -18.16 1.00
C ARG A 52 20.64 -17.85 2.42
N GLY A 53 19.36 -18.09 2.68
CA GLY A 53 18.73 -17.86 3.98
C GLY A 53 17.95 -16.56 4.10
N TYR A 54 17.98 -15.68 3.09
CA TYR A 54 17.08 -14.53 3.02
C TYR A 54 15.88 -14.85 2.12
N SER A 55 14.68 -14.49 2.57
CA SER A 55 13.45 -14.57 1.78
C SER A 55 13.27 -13.29 0.95
N VAL A 56 12.80 -13.43 -0.29
CA VAL A 56 12.49 -12.31 -1.17
C VAL A 56 11.36 -11.46 -0.61
N GLU A 57 10.38 -12.07 0.07
CA GLU A 57 9.27 -11.39 0.73
C GLU A 57 9.74 -10.53 1.90
N GLU A 58 10.58 -11.07 2.76
CA GLU A 58 11.14 -10.33 3.90
C GLU A 58 12.01 -9.17 3.42
N PHE A 59 12.80 -9.38 2.38
CA PHE A 59 13.59 -8.32 1.76
C PHE A 59 12.71 -7.24 1.16
N ALA A 60 11.69 -7.60 0.39
CA ALA A 60 10.78 -6.65 -0.24
C ALA A 60 10.03 -5.82 0.82
N PHE A 61 9.53 -6.46 1.88
CA PHE A 61 8.88 -5.77 3.00
C PHE A 61 9.83 -4.81 3.71
N TRP A 62 11.05 -5.26 4.01
CA TRP A 62 12.06 -4.42 4.61
C TRP A 62 12.39 -3.22 3.72
N LEU A 63 12.65 -3.44 2.42
CA LEU A 63 13.00 -2.38 1.48
C LEU A 63 11.89 -1.34 1.37
N LEU A 64 10.63 -1.78 1.22
CA LEU A 64 9.48 -0.88 1.13
C LEU A 64 9.36 0.02 2.37
N ASN A 65 9.69 -0.50 3.56
CA ASN A 65 9.53 0.20 4.83
C ASN A 65 10.72 1.06 5.23
N THR A 66 11.93 0.74 4.77
CA THR A 66 13.17 1.42 5.20
C THR A 66 13.78 2.35 4.16
N ALA A 67 13.42 2.21 2.88
CA ALA A 67 13.96 3.02 1.80
C ALA A 67 13.87 4.53 2.09
N PRO A 68 14.97 5.28 1.87
CA PRO A 68 15.01 6.72 2.15
C PRO A 68 14.10 7.50 1.19
N GLY A 69 13.60 8.65 1.65
CA GLY A 69 12.83 9.60 0.82
C GLY A 69 11.37 9.23 0.53
N ALA A 70 10.97 7.97 0.70
CA ALA A 70 9.66 7.46 0.28
C ALA A 70 8.52 7.67 1.30
N LYS A 71 8.71 8.38 2.42
CA LYS A 71 7.72 8.45 3.53
C LYS A 71 6.31 8.83 3.10
N LYS A 72 6.13 9.78 2.16
CA LYS A 72 4.82 10.25 1.70
C LYS A 72 4.18 9.33 0.63
N SER A 73 5.00 8.73 -0.22
CA SER A 73 4.54 7.84 -1.30
C SER A 73 4.41 6.38 -0.86
N ARG A 74 5.04 6.00 0.24
CA ARG A 74 5.11 4.63 0.75
C ARG A 74 3.75 3.90 0.79
N PRO A 75 2.65 4.52 1.24
CA PRO A 75 1.35 3.89 1.24
C PRO A 75 0.84 3.51 -0.16
N TRP A 76 1.35 4.18 -1.21
CA TRP A 76 0.95 4.04 -2.61
C TRP A 76 2.03 3.40 -3.48
N ASN A 77 3.09 2.87 -2.88
CA ASN A 77 4.15 2.21 -3.62
C ASN A 77 3.77 0.77 -3.93
N LEU A 78 4.14 0.33 -5.12
CA LEU A 78 4.06 -1.05 -5.57
C LEU A 78 5.48 -1.50 -5.91
N LEU A 79 6.00 -2.44 -5.16
CA LEU A 79 7.36 -2.97 -5.30
C LEU A 79 7.31 -4.37 -5.85
N VAL A 80 7.91 -4.56 -7.02
CA VAL A 80 8.19 -5.88 -7.61
C VAL A 80 9.65 -6.20 -7.34
N THR A 81 9.90 -7.21 -6.54
CA THR A 81 11.25 -7.68 -6.23
C THR A 81 11.52 -8.99 -6.97
N VAL A 82 12.63 -9.04 -7.67
CA VAL A 82 13.10 -10.21 -8.40
C VAL A 82 14.43 -10.65 -7.81
N ASP A 83 14.46 -11.83 -7.23
CA ASP A 83 15.71 -12.46 -6.77
C ASP A 83 16.18 -13.46 -7.81
N LEU A 84 17.33 -13.19 -8.41
CA LEU A 84 17.88 -14.02 -9.48
C LEU A 84 18.61 -15.26 -8.98
N VAL A 85 18.89 -15.34 -7.70
CA VAL A 85 19.54 -16.54 -7.11
C VAL A 85 18.53 -17.63 -6.82
N SER A 86 17.37 -17.25 -6.28
CA SER A 86 16.27 -18.19 -6.01
C SER A 86 15.25 -18.28 -7.16
N GLU A 87 15.41 -17.46 -8.19
CA GLU A 87 14.46 -17.33 -9.32
C GLU A 87 13.03 -17.01 -8.85
N GLN A 88 12.94 -16.20 -7.79
CA GLN A 88 11.66 -15.83 -7.19
C GLN A 88 11.31 -14.38 -7.50
N LEU A 89 10.00 -14.14 -7.65
CA LEU A 89 9.40 -12.83 -7.87
C LEU A 89 8.35 -12.59 -6.79
N ASN A 90 8.41 -11.42 -6.17
CA ASN A 90 7.45 -11.00 -5.14
C ASN A 90 6.87 -9.63 -5.44
N LEU A 91 5.57 -9.46 -5.18
CA LEU A 91 4.86 -8.20 -5.25
C LEU A 91 4.50 -7.73 -3.84
N THR A 92 5.06 -6.61 -3.43
CA THR A 92 4.74 -5.97 -2.15
C THR A 92 4.12 -4.61 -2.38
N SER A 93 3.01 -4.32 -1.70
CA SER A 93 2.31 -3.05 -1.82
C SER A 93 2.33 -2.25 -0.53
N GLY A 94 2.23 -0.93 -0.67
CA GLY A 94 1.88 -0.06 0.44
C GLY A 94 0.40 -0.26 0.83
N TYR A 95 0.08 -0.08 2.09
CA TYR A 95 -1.21 -0.39 2.69
C TYR A 95 -2.41 0.30 2.01
N ALA A 96 -2.22 1.46 1.38
CA ALA A 96 -3.28 2.17 0.68
C ALA A 96 -3.68 1.52 -0.66
N LEU A 97 -2.83 0.63 -1.20
CA LEU A 97 -3.11 -0.12 -2.42
C LEU A 97 -3.82 -1.46 -2.17
N GLU A 98 -3.70 -2.02 -0.98
CA GLU A 98 -4.27 -3.34 -0.65
C GLU A 98 -5.74 -3.52 -1.09
N PRO A 99 -6.65 -2.55 -0.86
CA PRO A 99 -8.05 -2.71 -1.27
C PRO A 99 -8.26 -2.76 -2.80
N PHE A 100 -7.25 -2.38 -3.58
CA PHE A 100 -7.29 -2.33 -5.05
C PHE A 100 -6.58 -3.51 -5.70
N LEU A 101 -5.96 -4.38 -4.91
CA LEU A 101 -5.22 -5.55 -5.39
C LEU A 101 -6.16 -6.77 -5.37
N ILE A 102 -6.85 -6.99 -6.48
CA ILE A 102 -7.64 -8.21 -6.69
C ILE A 102 -6.65 -9.34 -7.02
N HIS A 103 -6.52 -10.31 -6.12
CA HIS A 103 -5.44 -11.29 -6.10
C HIS A 103 -5.24 -12.02 -7.45
N GLU A 104 -6.28 -12.62 -8.01
CA GLU A 104 -6.20 -13.41 -9.25
C GLU A 104 -5.66 -12.64 -10.46
N ALA A 105 -6.11 -11.39 -10.65
CA ALA A 105 -5.69 -10.59 -11.79
C ALA A 105 -4.21 -10.14 -11.70
N TRP A 106 -3.73 -9.89 -10.48
CA TRP A 106 -2.33 -9.55 -10.23
C TRP A 106 -1.42 -10.76 -10.37
N GLU A 107 -1.89 -11.92 -9.93
CA GLU A 107 -1.16 -13.17 -10.08
C GLU A 107 -0.91 -13.50 -11.55
N ALA A 108 -1.93 -13.39 -12.41
CA ALA A 108 -1.78 -13.61 -13.85
C ALA A 108 -0.74 -12.66 -14.48
N SER A 109 -0.77 -11.38 -14.11
CA SER A 109 0.20 -10.39 -14.62
C SER A 109 1.63 -10.66 -14.12
N LEU A 110 1.78 -11.16 -12.88
CA LEU A 110 3.09 -11.55 -12.35
C LEU A 110 3.63 -12.83 -13.01
N GLN A 111 2.78 -13.78 -13.31
CA GLN A 111 3.15 -15.00 -14.04
C GLN A 111 3.65 -14.68 -15.45
N GLU A 112 2.96 -13.77 -16.17
CA GLU A 112 3.40 -13.30 -17.49
C GLU A 112 4.74 -12.55 -17.39
N LEU A 113 4.92 -11.69 -16.39
CA LEU A 113 6.20 -11.05 -16.13
C LEU A 113 7.31 -12.06 -15.89
N ALA A 114 7.08 -13.05 -15.02
CA ALA A 114 8.06 -14.09 -14.69
C ALA A 114 8.46 -14.89 -15.93
N ALA A 115 7.50 -15.27 -16.79
CA ALA A 115 7.76 -15.96 -18.04
C ALA A 115 8.64 -15.13 -18.96
N CYS A 116 8.31 -13.84 -19.19
CA CYS A 116 9.12 -12.94 -20.01
C CYS A 116 10.54 -12.76 -19.46
N LEU A 117 10.71 -12.67 -18.14
CA LEU A 117 12.03 -12.55 -17.52
C LEU A 117 12.85 -13.84 -17.70
N GLY A 118 12.22 -15.00 -17.55
CA GLY A 118 12.84 -16.32 -17.79
C GLY A 118 13.31 -16.49 -19.25
N ASP A 119 12.56 -15.95 -20.20
CA ASP A 119 12.88 -15.96 -21.64
C ASP A 119 13.89 -14.86 -22.04
N GLY A 120 14.38 -14.07 -21.11
CA GLY A 120 15.28 -12.95 -21.37
C GLY A 120 14.63 -11.72 -22.01
N GLN A 121 13.30 -11.68 -22.11
CA GLN A 121 12.52 -10.59 -22.69
C GLN A 121 12.24 -9.47 -21.67
N TRP A 122 13.28 -9.00 -21.02
CA TRP A 122 13.22 -8.06 -19.89
C TRP A 122 12.41 -6.79 -20.17
N SER A 123 12.72 -6.14 -21.31
CA SER A 123 12.05 -4.88 -21.69
C SER A 123 10.56 -5.08 -21.94
N GLU A 124 10.18 -6.17 -22.56
CA GLU A 124 8.78 -6.47 -22.89
C GLU A 124 7.99 -6.86 -21.67
N GLY A 125 8.54 -7.75 -20.82
CA GLY A 125 7.90 -8.16 -19.58
C GLY A 125 7.63 -6.99 -18.64
N LEU A 126 8.64 -6.17 -18.36
CA LEU A 126 8.48 -5.01 -17.47
C LEU A 126 7.53 -3.95 -18.05
N ALA A 127 7.60 -3.69 -19.36
CA ALA A 127 6.67 -2.76 -20.00
C ALA A 127 5.24 -3.32 -20.07
N GLY A 128 5.09 -4.64 -20.24
CA GLY A 128 3.82 -5.36 -20.15
C GLY A 128 3.19 -5.17 -18.78
N PHE A 129 3.92 -5.53 -17.73
CA PHE A 129 3.48 -5.37 -16.35
C PHE A 129 3.04 -3.94 -16.01
N LEU A 130 3.77 -2.91 -16.47
CA LEU A 130 3.36 -1.51 -16.29
C LEU A 130 2.02 -1.19 -16.99
N ARG A 131 1.75 -1.78 -18.15
CA ARG A 131 0.46 -1.62 -18.85
C ARG A 131 -0.67 -2.28 -18.07
N ASP A 132 -0.44 -3.47 -17.55
CA ASP A 132 -1.40 -4.23 -16.76
C ASP A 132 -1.71 -3.54 -15.44
N CYS A 133 -0.70 -3.09 -14.71
CA CYS A 133 -0.88 -2.27 -13.50
C CYS A 133 -1.80 -1.07 -13.76
N ARG A 134 -1.58 -0.35 -14.88
CA ARG A 134 -2.45 0.76 -15.26
C ARG A 134 -3.89 0.33 -15.47
N GLY A 135 -4.11 -0.80 -16.14
CA GLY A 135 -5.43 -1.37 -16.42
C GLY A 135 -6.15 -1.82 -15.14
N LEU A 136 -5.47 -2.62 -14.35
CA LEU A 136 -5.97 -3.22 -13.10
C LEU A 136 -6.34 -2.14 -12.08
N LEU A 137 -5.42 -1.23 -11.78
CA LEU A 137 -5.66 -0.14 -10.84
C LEU A 137 -6.77 0.80 -11.31
N ALA A 138 -6.81 1.15 -12.60
CA ALA A 138 -7.88 1.98 -13.13
C ALA A 138 -9.25 1.29 -13.06
N SER A 139 -9.30 -0.02 -13.23
CA SER A 139 -10.53 -0.82 -13.08
C SER A 139 -10.98 -0.85 -11.62
N ALA A 140 -10.08 -1.16 -10.70
CA ALA A 140 -10.35 -1.18 -9.27
C ALA A 140 -10.82 0.18 -8.73
N CYS A 141 -10.20 1.28 -9.16
CA CYS A 141 -10.66 2.63 -8.84
C CYS A 141 -12.08 2.94 -9.36
N ARG A 142 -12.44 2.42 -10.55
CA ARG A 142 -13.81 2.58 -11.06
C ARG A 142 -14.83 1.78 -10.25
N ALA A 143 -14.49 0.55 -9.84
CA ALA A 143 -15.34 -0.27 -9.00
C ALA A 143 -15.59 0.42 -7.65
N ALA A 144 -14.54 0.84 -6.94
CA ALA A 144 -14.64 1.53 -5.67
C ALA A 144 -15.51 2.81 -5.73
N ARG A 145 -15.44 3.56 -6.84
CA ARG A 145 -16.31 4.75 -7.03
C ARG A 145 -17.79 4.38 -7.24
N LYS A 146 -18.09 3.26 -7.88
CA LYS A 146 -19.48 2.78 -8.04
C LYS A 146 -20.06 2.38 -6.69
N ASP A 147 -19.29 1.65 -5.89
CA ASP A 147 -19.72 1.19 -4.57
C ASP A 147 -19.95 2.37 -3.61
N ALA A 148 -19.06 3.36 -3.60
CA ALA A 148 -19.24 4.58 -2.82
C ALA A 148 -20.51 5.36 -3.20
N ARG A 149 -20.83 5.45 -4.50
CA ARG A 149 -22.07 6.10 -4.96
C ARG A 149 -23.32 5.31 -4.59
N ALA A 150 -23.25 3.98 -4.65
CA ALA A 150 -24.35 3.10 -4.23
C ALA A 150 -24.66 3.30 -2.75
N HIS A 151 -23.64 3.34 -1.88
CA HIS A 151 -23.80 3.58 -0.44
C HIS A 151 -24.37 4.97 -0.13
N GLN A 152 -23.89 6.03 -0.80
CA GLN A 152 -24.44 7.39 -0.64
C GLN A 152 -25.92 7.47 -1.07
N SER A 153 -26.28 6.81 -2.15
CA SER A 153 -27.66 6.75 -2.63
C SER A 153 -28.58 6.06 -1.63
N THR A 154 -28.12 4.97 -1.00
CA THR A 154 -28.86 4.25 0.02
C THR A 154 -29.04 5.07 1.30
N GLN A 155 -27.98 5.75 1.76
CA GLN A 155 -28.09 6.64 2.93
C GLN A 155 -29.02 7.82 2.68
N SER A 156 -28.99 8.41 1.50
CA SER A 156 -29.90 9.49 1.13
C SER A 156 -31.37 9.04 1.09
N GLY A 157 -31.62 7.79 0.67
CA GLY A 157 -32.95 7.18 0.72
C GLY A 157 -33.47 6.94 2.14
N VAL A 158 -32.61 6.50 3.04
CA VAL A 158 -32.95 6.29 4.46
C VAL A 158 -33.25 7.61 5.17
N LEU A 159 -32.50 8.68 4.88
CA LEU A 159 -32.77 10.00 5.43
C LEU A 159 -34.12 10.58 4.98
N ARG A 160 -34.54 10.34 3.74
CA ARG A 160 -35.87 10.77 3.25
C ARG A 160 -37.03 10.03 3.90
N ILE A 161 -36.86 8.75 4.20
CA ILE A 161 -37.89 7.94 4.89
C ILE A 161 -38.06 8.41 6.35
N SER A 162 -36.99 8.86 7.00
CA SER A 162 -37.07 9.38 8.37
C SER A 162 -37.65 10.81 8.48
N GLU A 163 -37.59 11.62 7.43
CA GLU A 163 -38.25 12.95 7.41
C GLU A 163 -39.75 12.87 7.30
N ASP A 164 -40.32 11.85 6.65
CA ASP A 164 -41.78 11.64 6.53
C ASP A 164 -42.39 10.88 7.73
N SER A 165 -41.54 10.33 8.59
CA SER A 165 -42.02 9.74 9.85
C SER A 165 -42.20 10.85 10.88
N GLN A 166 -43.42 11.27 11.11
CA GLN A 166 -43.79 12.13 12.26
C GLN A 166 -43.31 11.44 13.53
N VAL A 167 -42.13 11.85 14.01
CA VAL A 167 -41.63 11.46 15.32
C VAL A 167 -42.55 12.12 16.33
N VAL A 168 -43.49 11.38 16.89
CA VAL A 168 -44.19 11.73 18.13
C VAL A 168 -43.09 11.89 19.18
N ARG A 169 -42.71 13.12 19.45
CA ARG A 169 -41.80 13.45 20.54
C ARG A 169 -42.55 13.17 21.83
N ASP A 170 -42.19 12.05 22.46
CA ASP A 170 -42.55 11.80 23.85
C ASP A 170 -41.77 12.81 24.71
N PRO A 171 -42.46 13.77 25.39
CA PRO A 171 -41.79 14.82 26.15
C PRO A 171 -41.11 14.33 27.42
N ASP A 172 -41.26 13.04 27.82
CA ASP A 172 -40.78 12.50 29.09
C ASP A 172 -39.45 11.72 28.98
N LEU A 173 -38.88 11.52 27.79
CA LEU A 173 -37.57 10.88 27.65
C LEU A 173 -36.42 11.90 27.71
N ARG A 174 -36.13 12.37 28.93
CA ARG A 174 -34.85 13.04 29.22
C ARG A 174 -33.72 12.01 29.26
N PRO A 175 -32.65 12.13 28.48
CA PRO A 175 -31.48 11.27 28.62
C PRO A 175 -30.82 11.58 29.96
N ARG A 176 -30.83 10.62 30.89
CA ARG A 176 -30.02 10.65 32.10
C ARG A 176 -28.56 10.40 31.67
N ILE A 177 -27.80 11.45 31.55
CA ILE A 177 -26.34 11.38 31.46
C ILE A 177 -25.85 11.29 32.89
N SER A 178 -25.52 10.10 33.35
CA SER A 178 -24.79 9.89 34.62
C SER A 178 -23.31 10.18 34.37
N LEU A 179 -22.90 11.37 34.78
CA LEU A 179 -21.49 11.72 34.94
C LEU A 179 -21.02 11.14 36.30
N GLU A 180 -20.43 9.95 36.28
CA GLU A 180 -19.62 9.47 37.40
C GLU A 180 -18.27 10.20 37.39
N GLN A 181 -18.17 11.19 38.27
CA GLN A 181 -16.91 11.84 38.61
C GLN A 181 -16.09 10.89 39.48
N SER A 182 -15.06 10.27 38.95
CA SER A 182 -14.00 9.64 39.77
C SER A 182 -13.14 10.72 40.41
N LYS A 183 -13.45 11.02 41.65
CA LYS A 183 -12.55 11.76 42.56
C LYS A 183 -11.45 10.80 43.02
N HIS A 184 -10.25 10.90 42.48
CA HIS A 184 -9.06 10.41 43.14
C HIS A 184 -8.56 11.48 44.15
N GLN A 185 -8.74 11.16 45.39
CA GLN A 185 -8.14 11.87 46.52
C GLN A 185 -6.62 11.62 46.51
N HIS A 186 -5.88 12.68 46.42
CA HIS A 186 -4.47 12.72 46.80
C HIS A 186 -4.44 12.88 48.35
N SER A 187 -3.99 11.85 49.03
CA SER A 187 -3.53 11.95 50.43
C SER A 187 -2.03 12.15 50.41
N GLY A 188 -1.61 13.29 50.92
CA GLY A 188 -0.21 13.60 51.14
C GLY A 188 0.33 12.85 52.36
N GLU A 189 1.59 12.50 52.29
CA GLU A 189 2.44 12.21 53.46
C GLU A 189 3.74 13.01 53.33
N GLU A 190 3.97 13.80 54.37
CA GLU A 190 5.15 14.64 54.54
C GLU A 190 6.40 13.82 54.89
N PRO A 191 7.61 14.37 54.65
CA PRO A 191 8.85 13.70 55.00
C PRO A 191 9.27 14.00 56.45
N VAL A 192 9.64 12.97 57.18
CA VAL A 192 10.28 13.05 58.48
C VAL A 192 11.78 13.27 58.27
N THR A 193 12.23 14.43 58.79
CA THR A 193 13.62 14.80 59.04
C THR A 193 14.12 14.12 60.31
N THR A 194 15.27 13.49 60.29
CA THR A 194 16.17 13.39 61.46
C THR A 194 17.61 13.18 61.02
N GLY A 195 18.49 14.19 61.31
CA GLY A 195 19.90 13.99 61.51
C GLY A 195 20.18 13.52 62.95
N PRO A 196 21.38 13.40 63.42
CA PRO A 196 22.60 14.16 63.18
C PRO A 196 23.68 13.45 62.38
#